data_d8b87081c8264f22b07ec20f857ca96f
#
_entry.id   d8b87081c8264f22b07ec20f857ca96f
#
_cell.length_a   1.000
_cell.length_b   1.000
_cell.length_c   1.000
_cell.angle_alpha   90.00
_cell.angle_beta   90.00
_cell.angle_gamma   90.00
#
_symmetry.space_group_name_H-M   'P 1'
#
loop_
_entity.id
_entity.type
_entity.pdbx_description
1 polymer ?
#
loop_
_entity_poly.entity_id
_entity_poly.type
_entity_poly.pdbx_seq_one_letter_code
_entity_poly.pdbx_strand_id
1 'polypeptide(L)'
;MSGIKLYLVRHGKTMFNTIGRAQGWSDTPLTAEGERGIHELGIGLRESGLTFERAYSSDSGRTIQTMGIILEELGLTGQIPYRMDKRIREWCFGSFDGAYDGDLFMGIIPRIFNVDHVHRLSYAELAEGLVEVDTAGWA
;
A
#
# COMPACT_ATOMS: atom_id res chain seq x y z
N MET A 1 13.83 18.12 -23.19
CA MET A 1 13.02 16.88 -23.07
C MET A 1 12.02 17.04 -21.95
N SER A 2 10.77 16.84 -22.24
CA SER A 2 9.74 16.80 -21.22
C SER A 2 9.80 15.44 -20.52
N GLY A 3 10.27 15.40 -19.27
CA GLY A 3 10.24 14.20 -18.45
C GLY A 3 8.88 14.06 -17.75
N ILE A 4 8.49 12.82 -17.44
CA ILE A 4 7.35 12.54 -16.57
C ILE A 4 7.79 12.69 -15.13
N LYS A 5 7.07 13.47 -14.33
CA LYS A 5 7.23 13.51 -12.88
C LYS A 5 6.21 12.58 -12.25
N LEU A 6 6.69 11.65 -11.46
CA LEU A 6 5.86 10.71 -10.72
C LEU A 6 5.92 11.03 -9.22
N TYR A 7 4.76 11.19 -8.62
CA TYR A 7 4.61 11.38 -7.18
C TYR A 7 4.00 10.12 -6.58
N LEU A 8 4.75 9.45 -5.73
CA LEU A 8 4.31 8.23 -5.05
C LEU A 8 3.81 8.57 -3.66
N VAL A 9 2.59 8.16 -3.36
CA VAL A 9 1.96 8.37 -2.07
C VAL A 9 1.55 7.02 -1.50
N ARG A 10 1.91 6.78 -0.25
CA ARG A 10 1.43 5.62 0.50
C ARG A 10 -0.01 5.89 0.97
N HIS A 11 -0.85 4.85 0.99
CA HIS A 11 -2.19 4.93 1.58
C HIS A 11 -2.16 5.36 3.05
N GLY A 12 -3.23 5.96 3.53
CA GLY A 12 -3.39 6.36 4.92
C GLY A 12 -3.41 5.16 5.88
N LYS A 13 -3.22 5.45 7.17
CA LYS A 13 -3.24 4.43 8.23
C LYS A 13 -4.59 3.71 8.26
N THR A 14 -4.54 2.39 8.20
CA THR A 14 -5.71 1.52 8.19
C THR A 14 -5.94 0.84 9.55
N MET A 15 -7.08 0.17 9.67
CA MET A 15 -7.37 -0.67 10.84
C MET A 15 -6.31 -1.77 11.02
N PHE A 16 -5.90 -2.47 9.95
CA PHE A 16 -4.85 -3.49 10.03
C PHE A 16 -3.50 -2.91 10.47
N ASN A 17 -3.13 -1.71 9.98
CA ASN A 17 -1.93 -1.05 10.46
C ASN A 17 -1.98 -0.78 11.98
N THR A 18 -3.16 -0.44 12.50
CA THR A 18 -3.34 -0.15 13.94
C THR A 18 -3.21 -1.40 14.79
N ILE A 19 -3.72 -2.54 14.33
CA ILE A 19 -3.68 -3.81 15.08
C ILE A 19 -2.48 -4.69 14.72
N GLY A 20 -1.55 -4.20 13.88
CA GLY A 20 -0.31 -4.90 13.54
C GLY A 20 -0.52 -6.16 12.69
N ARG A 21 -1.44 -6.13 11.72
CA ARG A 21 -1.65 -7.24 10.79
C ARG A 21 -1.11 -6.92 9.41
N ALA A 22 -0.49 -7.91 8.79
CA ALA A 22 0.00 -7.82 7.41
C ALA A 22 -1.18 -7.61 6.45
N GLN A 23 -1.10 -6.56 5.66
CA GLN A 23 -2.14 -6.16 4.73
C GLN A 23 -1.59 -6.12 3.31
N GLY A 24 -1.72 -7.23 2.61
CA GLY A 24 -1.42 -7.36 1.21
C GLY A 24 -2.66 -7.15 0.35
N TRP A 25 -3.26 -8.23 -0.11
CA TRP A 25 -4.51 -8.19 -0.86
C TRP A 25 -5.76 -8.13 0.03
N SER A 26 -5.66 -8.55 1.29
CA SER A 26 -6.69 -8.20 2.28
C SER A 26 -6.76 -6.69 2.45
N ASP A 27 -7.94 -6.18 2.78
CA ASP A 27 -8.18 -4.75 2.80
C ASP A 27 -9.00 -4.33 4.02
N THR A 28 -8.60 -3.24 4.63
CA THR A 28 -9.34 -2.60 5.71
C THR A 28 -9.39 -1.09 5.50
N PRO A 29 -10.44 -0.41 5.99
CA PRO A 29 -10.60 1.01 5.78
C PRO A 29 -9.53 1.83 6.51
N LEU A 30 -9.37 3.07 6.09
CA LEU A 30 -8.59 4.06 6.83
C LEU A 30 -9.21 4.29 8.22
N THR A 31 -8.35 4.52 9.20
CA THR A 31 -8.78 5.03 10.50
C THR A 31 -9.07 6.54 10.42
N ALA A 32 -9.77 7.10 11.39
CA ALA A 32 -9.97 8.55 11.47
C ALA A 32 -8.63 9.32 11.50
N GLU A 33 -7.61 8.76 12.15
CA GLU A 33 -6.24 9.31 12.12
C GLU A 33 -5.64 9.24 10.71
N GLY A 34 -5.82 8.09 10.02
CA GLY A 34 -5.36 7.91 8.64
C GLY A 34 -6.03 8.89 7.68
N GLU A 35 -7.34 9.09 7.78
CA GLU A 35 -8.06 10.08 6.98
C GLU A 35 -7.54 11.50 7.21
N ARG A 36 -7.38 11.92 8.48
CA ARG A 36 -6.82 13.24 8.80
C ARG A 36 -5.44 13.44 8.20
N GLY A 37 -4.55 12.45 8.33
CA GLY A 37 -3.20 12.53 7.76
C GLY A 37 -3.21 12.69 6.24
N ILE A 38 -4.15 12.05 5.54
CA ILE A 38 -4.27 12.20 4.09
C ILE A 38 -4.91 13.54 3.71
N HIS A 39 -5.86 14.06 4.48
CA HIS A 39 -6.35 15.43 4.30
C HIS A 39 -5.23 16.45 4.43
N GLU A 40 -4.40 16.35 5.47
CA GLU A 40 -3.24 17.21 5.67
C GLU A 40 -2.24 17.13 4.51
N LEU A 41 -1.98 15.92 4.00
CA LEU A 41 -1.15 15.73 2.81
C LEU A 41 -1.77 16.42 1.58
N GLY A 42 -3.06 16.25 1.34
CA GLY A 42 -3.76 16.88 0.23
C GLY A 42 -3.71 18.41 0.30
N ILE A 43 -3.88 18.96 1.49
CA ILE A 43 -3.73 20.40 1.74
C ILE A 43 -2.31 20.87 1.43
N GLY A 44 -1.31 20.15 1.91
CA GLY A 44 0.11 20.47 1.64
C GLY A 44 0.46 20.40 0.15
N LEU A 45 -0.06 19.42 -0.57
CA LEU A 45 0.10 19.33 -2.03
C LEU A 45 -0.54 20.52 -2.75
N ARG A 46 -1.74 20.91 -2.34
CA ARG A 46 -2.41 22.10 -2.88
C ARG A 46 -1.61 23.37 -2.63
N GLU A 47 -1.15 23.59 -1.41
CA GLU A 47 -0.37 24.78 -1.03
C GLU A 47 1.00 24.84 -1.71
N SER A 48 1.58 23.69 -2.06
CA SER A 48 2.84 23.62 -2.82
C SER A 48 2.72 24.10 -4.27
N GLY A 49 1.50 24.29 -4.78
CA GLY A 49 1.24 24.70 -6.15
C GLY A 49 1.51 23.61 -7.19
N LEU A 50 1.68 22.36 -6.76
CA LEU A 50 1.84 21.21 -7.66
C LEU A 50 0.57 20.97 -8.45
N THR A 51 0.72 20.66 -9.73
CA THR A 51 -0.38 20.30 -10.63
C THR A 51 -0.21 18.86 -11.08
N PHE A 52 -1.35 18.19 -11.29
CA PHE A 52 -1.37 16.79 -11.68
C PHE A 52 -2.27 16.61 -12.90
N GLU A 53 -1.80 15.85 -13.88
CA GLU A 53 -2.54 15.56 -15.10
C GLU A 53 -3.29 14.24 -15.04
N ARG A 54 -2.86 13.31 -14.20
CA ARG A 54 -3.43 11.97 -14.06
C ARG A 54 -3.22 11.44 -12.65
N ALA A 55 -4.12 10.58 -12.21
CA ALA A 55 -4.03 9.86 -10.96
C ALA A 55 -4.20 8.35 -11.18
N TYR A 56 -3.45 7.57 -10.43
CA TYR A 56 -3.53 6.12 -10.42
C TYR A 56 -3.53 5.60 -8.99
N SER A 57 -4.34 4.60 -8.72
CA SER A 57 -4.26 3.83 -7.48
C SER A 57 -4.38 2.33 -7.78
N SER A 58 -4.07 1.48 -6.80
CA SER A 58 -4.56 0.12 -6.86
C SER A 58 -6.08 0.11 -6.70
N ASP A 59 -6.69 -1.03 -6.93
CA ASP A 59 -8.14 -1.24 -6.75
C ASP A 59 -8.50 -1.68 -5.31
N SER A 60 -7.57 -1.57 -4.36
CA SER A 60 -7.83 -1.78 -2.93
C SER A 60 -8.61 -0.60 -2.34
N GLY A 61 -9.56 -0.87 -1.44
CA GLY A 61 -10.38 0.17 -0.82
C GLY A 61 -9.58 1.23 -0.11
N ARG A 62 -8.50 0.87 0.61
CA ARG A 62 -7.62 1.82 1.30
C ARG A 62 -6.92 2.80 0.36
N THR A 63 -6.53 2.36 -0.83
CA THR A 63 -5.87 3.24 -1.82
C THR A 63 -6.88 4.10 -2.55
N ILE A 64 -8.07 3.57 -2.84
CA ILE A 64 -9.18 4.32 -3.43
C ILE A 64 -9.63 5.43 -2.48
N GLN A 65 -9.80 5.12 -1.21
CA GLN A 65 -10.16 6.08 -0.16
C GLN A 65 -9.10 7.18 -0.03
N THR A 66 -7.83 6.80 0.01
CA THR A 66 -6.70 7.73 0.05
C THR A 66 -6.69 8.68 -1.15
N MET A 67 -6.80 8.14 -2.36
CA MET A 67 -6.80 8.95 -3.58
C MET A 67 -8.02 9.87 -3.63
N GLY A 68 -9.19 9.39 -3.21
CA GLY A 68 -10.40 10.21 -3.15
C GLY A 68 -10.22 11.47 -2.29
N ILE A 69 -9.64 11.33 -1.11
CA ILE A 69 -9.34 12.46 -0.20
C ILE A 69 -8.35 13.43 -0.86
N ILE A 70 -7.27 12.92 -1.45
CA ILE A 70 -6.26 13.77 -2.11
C ILE A 70 -6.89 14.57 -3.26
N LEU A 71 -7.65 13.92 -4.14
CA LEU A 71 -8.29 14.59 -5.27
C LEU A 71 -9.32 15.63 -4.82
N GLU A 72 -10.05 15.36 -3.75
CA GLU A 72 -10.99 16.33 -3.16
C GLU A 72 -10.25 17.56 -2.65
N GLU A 73 -9.18 17.39 -1.86
CA GLU A 73 -8.38 18.52 -1.34
C GLU A 73 -7.72 19.34 -2.44
N LEU A 74 -7.34 18.70 -3.55
CA LEU A 74 -6.77 19.39 -4.71
C LEU A 74 -7.82 20.04 -5.62
N GLY A 75 -9.11 19.78 -5.40
CA GLY A 75 -10.18 20.21 -6.30
C GLY A 75 -10.16 19.51 -7.66
N LEU A 76 -9.60 18.30 -7.73
CA LEU A 76 -9.40 17.56 -8.97
C LEU A 76 -10.36 16.38 -9.15
N THR A 77 -11.27 16.14 -8.23
CA THR A 77 -12.29 15.08 -8.36
C THR A 77 -13.11 15.28 -9.64
N GLY A 78 -13.05 14.30 -10.54
CA GLY A 78 -13.71 14.38 -11.84
C GLY A 78 -13.08 15.37 -12.85
N GLN A 79 -11.99 16.04 -12.50
CA GLN A 79 -11.31 17.02 -13.35
C GLN A 79 -10.12 16.44 -14.12
N ILE A 80 -9.54 15.36 -13.63
CA ILE A 80 -8.45 14.64 -14.29
C ILE A 80 -8.78 13.16 -14.42
N PRO A 81 -8.18 12.43 -15.39
CA PRO A 81 -8.33 11.00 -15.46
C PRO A 81 -7.79 10.32 -14.20
N TYR A 82 -8.63 9.51 -13.57
CA TYR A 82 -8.26 8.64 -12.47
C TYR A 82 -8.49 7.18 -12.86
N ARG A 83 -7.48 6.35 -12.72
CA ARG A 83 -7.56 4.92 -13.05
C ARG A 83 -7.09 4.07 -11.89
N MET A 84 -7.80 2.96 -11.68
CA MET A 84 -7.40 1.90 -10.78
C MET A 84 -6.70 0.80 -11.57
N ASP A 85 -5.59 0.28 -11.04
CA ASP A 85 -4.82 -0.76 -11.70
C ASP A 85 -4.35 -1.80 -10.68
N LYS A 86 -4.77 -3.05 -10.90
CA LYS A 86 -4.39 -4.17 -10.01
C LYS A 86 -2.89 -4.46 -10.01
N ARG A 87 -2.15 -4.04 -11.01
CA ARG A 87 -0.71 -4.26 -11.12
C ARG A 87 0.10 -3.47 -10.09
N ILE A 88 -0.51 -2.44 -9.50
CA ILE A 88 0.11 -1.64 -8.44
C ILE A 88 -0.46 -1.94 -7.05
N ARG A 89 -1.09 -3.10 -6.87
CA ARG A 89 -1.43 -3.62 -5.55
C ARG A 89 -0.17 -3.87 -4.72
N GLU A 90 -0.35 -3.91 -3.40
CA GLU A 90 0.62 -4.47 -2.48
C GLU A 90 0.89 -5.95 -2.80
N TRP A 91 1.97 -6.50 -2.28
CA TRP A 91 2.24 -7.93 -2.38
C TRP A 91 1.06 -8.74 -1.86
N CYS A 92 0.79 -9.84 -2.53
CA CYS A 92 -0.12 -10.84 -2.01
C CYS A 92 0.67 -11.75 -1.05
N PHE A 93 0.30 -11.75 0.22
CA PHE A 93 0.92 -12.63 1.19
C PHE A 93 0.25 -14.02 1.21
N GLY A 94 -0.70 -14.28 0.32
CA GLY A 94 -1.38 -15.55 0.19
C GLY A 94 -2.02 -15.99 1.50
N SER A 95 -1.69 -17.20 1.96
CA SER A 95 -2.20 -17.75 3.22
C SER A 95 -1.75 -16.98 4.47
N PHE A 96 -0.75 -16.10 4.35
CA PHE A 96 -0.29 -15.23 5.44
C PHE A 96 -0.92 -13.84 5.44
N ASP A 97 -1.77 -13.54 4.47
CA ASP A 97 -2.46 -12.26 4.43
C ASP A 97 -3.37 -12.13 5.66
N GLY A 98 -3.21 -11.04 6.40
CA GLY A 98 -3.89 -10.84 7.67
C GLY A 98 -3.21 -11.46 8.90
N ALA A 99 -2.07 -12.12 8.74
CA ALA A 99 -1.26 -12.58 9.88
C ALA A 99 -0.72 -11.39 10.68
N TYR A 100 -0.38 -11.60 11.96
CA TYR A 100 0.31 -10.56 12.72
C TYR A 100 1.69 -10.29 12.13
N ASP A 101 2.03 -9.02 11.96
CA ASP A 101 3.31 -8.58 11.38
C ASP A 101 4.51 -9.20 12.11
N GLY A 102 4.49 -9.16 13.44
CA GLY A 102 5.56 -9.75 14.25
C GLY A 102 5.72 -11.24 14.01
N ASP A 103 4.62 -11.99 13.96
CA ASP A 103 4.65 -13.43 13.72
C ASP A 103 5.16 -13.75 12.32
N LEU A 104 4.73 -12.99 11.32
CA LEU A 104 5.13 -13.19 9.94
C LEU A 104 6.59 -12.80 9.69
N PHE A 105 6.95 -11.55 9.95
CA PHE A 105 8.25 -11.00 9.55
C PHE A 105 9.38 -11.30 10.52
N MET A 106 9.10 -11.55 11.79
CA MET A 106 10.12 -11.87 12.80
C MET A 106 10.14 -13.36 13.22
N GLY A 107 9.12 -14.12 12.85
CA GLY A 107 8.99 -15.53 13.19
C GLY A 107 8.99 -16.45 11.99
N ILE A 108 7.92 -16.45 11.21
CA ILE A 108 7.67 -17.44 10.13
C ILE A 108 8.69 -17.28 9.01
N ILE A 109 8.83 -16.10 8.43
CA ILE A 109 9.71 -15.85 7.29
C ILE A 109 11.18 -16.17 7.61
N PRO A 110 11.77 -15.65 8.71
CA PRO A 110 13.14 -16.01 9.05
C PRO A 110 13.38 -17.50 9.19
N ARG A 111 12.43 -18.25 9.77
CA ARG A 111 12.55 -19.72 9.92
C ARG A 111 12.53 -20.45 8.58
N ILE A 112 11.65 -20.05 7.67
CA ILE A 112 11.55 -20.67 6.34
C ILE A 112 12.86 -20.55 5.58
N PHE A 113 13.50 -19.39 5.65
CA PHE A 113 14.75 -19.10 4.96
C PHE A 113 16.00 -19.43 5.77
N ASN A 114 15.84 -19.96 6.98
CA ASN A 114 16.95 -20.25 7.88
C ASN A 114 17.90 -19.06 8.09
N VAL A 115 17.32 -17.89 8.28
CA VAL A 115 18.03 -16.64 8.60
C VAL A 115 17.62 -16.14 9.98
N ASP A 116 18.46 -15.34 10.61
CA ASP A 116 18.19 -14.74 11.92
C ASP A 116 17.26 -13.52 11.82
N HIS A 117 17.21 -12.87 10.65
CA HIS A 117 16.38 -11.70 10.43
C HIS A 117 15.96 -11.54 8.97
N VAL A 118 14.73 -11.09 8.73
CA VAL A 118 14.16 -10.88 7.39
C VAL A 118 14.98 -9.92 6.52
N HIS A 119 15.70 -8.97 7.12
CA HIS A 119 16.58 -8.04 6.40
C HIS A 119 17.81 -8.71 5.74
N ARG A 120 18.05 -9.98 6.01
CA ARG A 120 19.06 -10.79 5.32
C ARG A 120 18.61 -11.24 3.93
N LEU A 121 17.33 -11.10 3.63
CA LEU A 121 16.74 -11.52 2.36
C LEU A 121 16.61 -10.34 1.39
N SER A 122 16.91 -10.59 0.12
CA SER A 122 16.52 -9.69 -0.95
C SER A 122 15.00 -9.74 -1.16
N TYR A 123 14.44 -8.71 -1.79
CA TYR A 123 13.02 -8.71 -2.14
C TYR A 123 12.65 -9.87 -3.09
N ALA A 124 13.56 -10.28 -3.98
CA ALA A 124 13.33 -11.40 -4.88
C ALA A 124 13.23 -12.72 -4.10
N GLU A 125 14.18 -13.00 -3.21
CA GLU A 125 14.15 -14.19 -2.35
C GLU A 125 12.89 -14.21 -1.49
N LEU A 126 12.52 -13.09 -0.92
CA LEU A 126 11.31 -12.97 -0.10
C LEU A 126 10.05 -13.27 -0.93
N ALA A 127 9.95 -12.72 -2.14
CA ALA A 127 8.81 -12.96 -3.03
C ALA A 127 8.72 -14.44 -3.44
N GLU A 128 9.82 -15.05 -3.87
CA GLU A 128 9.89 -16.47 -4.23
C GLU A 128 9.49 -17.37 -3.06
N GLY A 129 10.00 -17.08 -1.87
CA GLY A 129 9.68 -17.86 -0.67
C GLY A 129 8.22 -17.74 -0.25
N LEU A 130 7.60 -16.57 -0.38
CA LEU A 130 6.18 -16.39 -0.10
C LEU A 130 5.31 -17.21 -1.06
N VAL A 131 5.68 -17.28 -2.33
CA VAL A 131 4.98 -18.13 -3.32
C VAL A 131 5.12 -19.61 -2.97
N GLU A 132 6.31 -20.06 -2.57
CA GLU A 132 6.57 -21.45 -2.24
C GLU A 132 5.79 -21.94 -1.02
N VAL A 133 5.63 -21.08 -0.01
CA VAL A 133 4.96 -21.46 1.24
C VAL A 133 3.47 -21.12 1.27
N ASP A 134 2.96 -20.45 0.25
CA ASP A 134 1.56 -20.09 0.17
C ASP A 134 0.67 -21.31 -0.08
N THR A 135 -0.10 -21.70 0.93
CA THR A 135 -1.04 -22.82 0.84
C THR A 135 -2.35 -22.44 0.15
N ALA A 136 -2.61 -21.16 -0.04
CA ALA A 136 -3.81 -20.65 -0.71
C ALA A 136 -3.63 -20.53 -2.24
N GLY A 137 -2.40 -20.52 -2.73
CA GLY A 137 -2.08 -20.40 -4.14
C GLY A 137 -2.37 -19.01 -4.74
N TRP A 138 -2.28 -17.96 -3.92
CA TRP A 138 -2.59 -16.58 -4.31
C TRP A 138 -1.36 -15.68 -4.43
N ALA A 139 -0.29 -16.06 -3.76
CA ALA A 139 0.95 -15.29 -3.79
C ALA A 139 1.71 -15.41 -5.11
#